data_13c07290225c14cb3bb0e63cb17c4a50
#
_entry.id   13c07290225c14cb3bb0e63cb17c4a50
#
_cell.length_a   1.000
_cell.length_b   1.000
_cell.length_c   1.000
_cell.angle_alpha   90.00
_cell.angle_beta   90.00
_cell.angle_gamma   90.00
#
_symmetry.space_group_name_H-M   'P 1'
#
loop_
_entity.id
_entity.type
_entity.pdbx_description
1 polymer ?
#
loop_
_entity_poly.entity_id
_entity_poly.type
_entity_poly.pdbx_seq_one_letter_code
_entity_poly.pdbx_strand_id
1 'polypeptide(L)'
;IKNPWETVRNSSHTEYIASDNHQVWNSMRYPGDAAMAWFGLQTNDHFLYIGRHDPKLKICVLSVGTSPRNSDPRLMITISHFPFAKKGESVVTTECFVSLNEGDWRTGSDIYGGYARKNWYEPPEKPDWVKNFTGWQRIILRHQFGEINFKYEDLPRIYENGKKYGLDMLMVFGWWKGRFDNGYPVYEPDDELGGPEKLAEAIAKVQSMGGRVALYTNGQLIDVNTDYYREIGYK
;
A
#
# COMPACT_ATOMS: atom_id res chain seq x y z
N ILE A 1 -17.42 -7.11 24.49
CA ILE A 1 -16.64 -8.16 23.78
C ILE A 1 -17.29 -9.48 24.15
N LYS A 2 -17.99 -10.14 23.21
CA LYS A 2 -18.77 -11.34 23.52
C LYS A 2 -17.88 -12.51 23.92
N ASN A 3 -16.78 -12.69 23.25
CA ASN A 3 -15.81 -13.73 23.54
C ASN A 3 -14.47 -13.37 22.89
N PRO A 4 -13.39 -13.14 23.64
CA PRO A 4 -12.08 -12.80 23.05
C PRO A 4 -11.46 -13.97 22.27
N TRP A 5 -12.04 -15.18 22.37
CA TRP A 5 -11.64 -16.38 21.64
C TRP A 5 -12.36 -16.54 20.29
N GLU A 6 -13.33 -15.68 19.99
CA GLU A 6 -13.92 -15.62 18.66
C GLU A 6 -12.92 -15.08 17.66
N THR A 7 -13.25 -15.19 16.41
CA THR A 7 -12.39 -14.81 15.29
C THR A 7 -11.94 -13.35 15.35
N VAL A 8 -10.63 -13.13 15.23
CA VAL A 8 -10.05 -11.81 15.00
C VAL A 8 -9.94 -11.62 13.50
N ARG A 9 -10.52 -10.55 12.97
CA ARG A 9 -10.48 -10.21 11.54
C ARG A 9 -9.62 -8.98 11.31
N ASN A 10 -8.82 -8.99 10.25
CA ASN A 10 -8.07 -7.85 9.77
C ASN A 10 -8.73 -7.24 8.51
N SER A 11 -8.16 -6.14 8.00
CA SER A 11 -8.64 -5.47 6.79
C SER A 11 -8.56 -6.31 5.52
N SER A 12 -7.76 -7.37 5.51
CA SER A 12 -7.67 -8.33 4.41
C SER A 12 -8.64 -9.51 4.55
N HIS A 13 -9.54 -9.43 5.50
CA HIS A 13 -10.52 -10.49 5.83
C HIS A 13 -9.91 -11.82 6.27
N THR A 14 -8.66 -11.82 6.72
CA THR A 14 -8.04 -13.00 7.30
C THR A 14 -8.60 -13.24 8.69
N GLU A 15 -9.03 -14.45 8.96
CA GLU A 15 -9.54 -14.86 10.27
C GLU A 15 -8.45 -15.59 11.06
N TYR A 16 -8.27 -15.17 12.31
CA TYR A 16 -7.37 -15.84 13.25
C TYR A 16 -8.19 -16.40 14.39
N ILE A 17 -7.99 -17.67 14.67
CA ILE A 17 -8.66 -18.37 15.76
C ILE A 17 -7.60 -18.66 16.84
N ALA A 18 -7.85 -18.19 18.05
CA ALA A 18 -6.98 -18.49 19.18
C ALA A 18 -6.96 -20.00 19.45
N SER A 19 -5.77 -20.56 19.62
CA SER A 19 -5.58 -21.93 20.05
C SER A 19 -5.38 -22.02 21.57
N ASP A 20 -5.52 -23.21 22.12
CA ASP A 20 -5.46 -23.43 23.57
C ASP A 20 -4.12 -23.04 24.19
N ASN A 21 -3.02 -23.13 23.42
CA ASN A 21 -1.66 -22.92 23.92
C ASN A 21 -0.95 -21.72 23.28
N HIS A 22 -1.58 -21.01 22.34
CA HIS A 22 -0.92 -19.96 21.59
C HIS A 22 -1.71 -18.67 21.63
N GLN A 23 -1.00 -17.59 21.88
CA GLN A 23 -1.46 -16.24 21.68
C GLN A 23 -1.57 -15.95 20.19
N VAL A 24 -2.67 -15.35 19.77
CA VAL A 24 -2.88 -14.92 18.38
C VAL A 24 -2.66 -13.42 18.28
N TRP A 25 -1.79 -13.01 17.36
CA TRP A 25 -1.56 -11.62 17.02
C TRP A 25 -1.85 -11.37 15.56
N ASN A 26 -2.54 -10.26 15.30
CA ASN A 26 -2.65 -9.66 13.98
C ASN A 26 -1.99 -8.28 14.03
N SER A 27 -1.04 -8.05 13.16
CA SER A 27 -0.23 -6.81 13.14
C SER A 27 -0.22 -6.22 11.75
N MET A 28 -0.40 -4.90 11.67
CA MET A 28 -0.39 -4.14 10.43
C MET A 28 0.56 -2.96 10.58
N ARG A 29 1.49 -2.84 9.66
CA ARG A 29 2.42 -1.72 9.59
C ARG A 29 1.74 -0.52 8.92
N TYR A 30 1.88 0.64 9.51
CA TYR A 30 1.50 1.93 8.93
C TYR A 30 2.74 2.82 8.75
N PRO A 31 2.92 3.50 7.60
CA PRO A 31 2.26 3.24 6.32
C PRO A 31 2.74 1.91 5.71
N GLY A 32 1.92 1.30 4.89
CA GLY A 32 2.23 0.05 4.19
C GLY A 32 1.02 -0.87 4.16
N ASP A 33 0.89 -1.76 5.15
CA ASP A 33 -0.23 -2.69 5.24
C ASP A 33 -1.54 -1.97 5.59
N ALA A 34 -1.45 -0.94 6.44
CA ALA A 34 -2.54 -0.04 6.76
C ALA A 34 -2.42 1.28 5.98
N ALA A 35 -3.51 1.74 5.37
CA ALA A 35 -3.60 3.03 4.70
C ALA A 35 -3.81 4.20 5.69
N MET A 36 -4.29 3.91 6.89
CA MET A 36 -4.56 4.88 7.96
C MET A 36 -4.07 4.34 9.29
N ALA A 37 -3.55 5.22 10.16
CA ALA A 37 -2.96 4.82 11.45
C ALA A 37 -4.02 4.64 12.55
N TRP A 38 -5.04 3.85 12.28
CA TRP A 38 -6.07 3.51 13.26
C TRP A 38 -6.60 2.10 13.04
N PHE A 39 -7.19 1.55 14.06
CA PHE A 39 -8.00 0.34 14.04
C PHE A 39 -9.07 0.41 15.12
N GLY A 40 -9.95 -0.56 15.20
CA GLY A 40 -11.00 -0.56 16.20
C GLY A 40 -11.63 -1.91 16.42
N LEU A 41 -12.44 -1.95 17.45
CA LEU A 41 -13.24 -3.10 17.81
C LEU A 41 -14.71 -2.73 17.64
N GLN A 42 -15.43 -3.57 16.90
CA GLN A 42 -16.84 -3.35 16.63
C GLN A 42 -17.70 -4.38 17.35
N THR A 43 -18.77 -3.90 17.95
CA THR A 43 -19.92 -4.68 18.40
C THR A 43 -21.10 -4.43 17.46
N ASN A 44 -22.31 -4.85 17.84
CA ASN A 44 -23.50 -4.64 16.97
C ASN A 44 -23.82 -3.15 16.76
N ASP A 45 -23.61 -2.32 17.77
CA ASP A 45 -24.07 -0.94 17.86
C ASP A 45 -23.00 0.06 18.33
N HIS A 46 -21.81 -0.44 18.72
CA HIS A 46 -20.72 0.39 19.21
C HIS A 46 -19.40 0.08 18.50
N PHE A 47 -18.59 1.12 18.37
CA PHE A 47 -17.26 1.05 17.79
C PHE A 47 -16.23 1.71 18.70
N LEU A 48 -15.27 0.93 19.19
CA LEU A 48 -14.09 1.43 19.91
C LEU A 48 -13.03 1.83 18.91
N TYR A 49 -12.80 3.11 18.74
CA TYR A 49 -11.74 3.68 17.93
C TYR A 49 -10.43 3.72 18.69
N ILE A 50 -9.34 3.32 18.03
CA ILE A 50 -7.97 3.39 18.57
C ILE A 50 -7.06 3.87 17.44
N GLY A 51 -6.53 5.08 17.55
CA GLY A 51 -5.77 5.70 16.48
C GLY A 51 -4.56 6.48 16.97
N ARG A 52 -3.58 6.60 16.09
CA ARG A 52 -2.40 7.45 16.24
C ARG A 52 -2.53 8.64 15.31
N HIS A 53 -2.56 9.82 15.87
CA HIS A 53 -2.71 11.07 15.13
C HIS A 53 -1.34 11.74 14.96
N ASP A 54 -0.59 11.31 13.95
CA ASP A 54 0.77 11.81 13.64
C ASP A 54 0.80 12.56 12.31
N PRO A 55 0.94 13.90 12.33
CA PRO A 55 1.01 14.67 11.09
C PRO A 55 2.32 14.45 10.31
N LYS A 56 3.31 13.81 10.91
CA LYS A 56 4.60 13.47 10.27
C LYS A 56 4.58 12.09 9.62
N LEU A 57 3.48 11.36 9.72
CA LEU A 57 3.27 10.05 9.11
C LEU A 57 4.39 9.03 9.39
N LYS A 58 4.99 9.10 10.58
CA LYS A 58 6.05 8.16 10.98
C LYS A 58 5.50 6.74 11.04
N ILE A 59 6.36 5.79 10.76
CA ILE A 59 6.01 4.37 10.84
C ILE A 59 5.56 3.96 12.25
N CYS A 60 4.52 3.13 12.31
CA CYS A 60 4.11 2.42 13.52
C CYS A 60 3.57 1.04 13.16
N VAL A 61 3.41 0.18 14.16
CA VAL A 61 2.71 -1.10 14.00
C VAL A 61 1.48 -1.09 14.89
N LEU A 62 0.34 -1.35 14.27
CA LEU A 62 -0.94 -1.52 14.92
C LEU A 62 -1.16 -3.01 15.14
N SER A 63 -1.39 -3.46 16.37
CA SER A 63 -1.58 -4.87 16.63
C SER A 63 -2.77 -5.14 17.55
N VAL A 64 -3.48 -6.21 17.26
CA VAL A 64 -4.52 -6.78 18.12
C VAL A 64 -4.23 -8.25 18.34
N GLY A 65 -4.41 -8.71 19.56
CA GLY A 65 -4.16 -10.10 19.91
C GLY A 65 -5.07 -10.59 21.01
N THR A 66 -5.11 -11.90 21.17
CA THR A 66 -5.83 -12.57 22.25
C THR A 66 -4.86 -13.40 23.09
N SER A 67 -5.10 -13.51 24.39
CA SER A 67 -4.41 -14.46 25.22
C SER A 67 -4.75 -15.91 24.82
N PRO A 68 -3.93 -16.94 25.19
CA PRO A 68 -4.27 -18.34 24.97
C PRO A 68 -5.62 -18.72 25.61
N ARG A 69 -6.33 -19.67 25.01
CA ARG A 69 -7.67 -20.09 25.45
C ARG A 69 -7.73 -20.65 26.88
N ASN A 70 -6.65 -21.27 27.30
CA ASN A 70 -6.51 -21.86 28.64
C ASN A 70 -6.06 -20.86 29.71
N SER A 71 -5.97 -19.57 29.38
CA SER A 71 -5.65 -18.49 30.31
C SER A 71 -6.83 -17.55 30.48
N ASP A 72 -6.70 -16.56 31.38
CA ASP A 72 -7.70 -15.50 31.50
C ASP A 72 -7.94 -14.81 30.15
N PRO A 73 -9.19 -14.70 29.70
CA PRO A 73 -9.50 -14.12 28.41
C PRO A 73 -9.14 -12.64 28.41
N ARG A 74 -8.20 -12.27 27.52
CA ARG A 74 -7.74 -10.89 27.32
C ARG A 74 -7.70 -10.55 25.86
N LEU A 75 -8.17 -9.35 25.54
CA LEU A 75 -7.90 -8.72 24.27
C LEU A 75 -6.79 -7.69 24.49
N MET A 76 -5.72 -7.84 23.72
CA MET A 76 -4.57 -6.94 23.79
C MET A 76 -4.52 -6.08 22.54
N ILE A 77 -4.30 -4.80 22.75
CA ILE A 77 -4.26 -3.80 21.71
C ILE A 77 -2.99 -3.01 21.89
N THR A 78 -2.19 -2.90 20.84
CA THR A 78 -0.92 -2.17 20.90
C THR A 78 -0.72 -1.27 19.69
N ILE A 79 -0.09 -0.12 19.95
CA ILE A 79 0.50 0.75 18.94
C ILE A 79 1.99 0.81 19.24
N SER A 80 2.81 0.19 18.41
CA SER A 80 4.26 0.18 18.57
C SER A 80 4.88 1.36 17.83
N HIS A 81 5.72 2.11 18.54
CA HIS A 81 6.48 3.25 18.01
C HIS A 81 7.96 2.88 17.88
N PHE A 82 8.66 3.52 16.96
CA PHE A 82 10.09 3.32 16.70
C PHE A 82 10.83 4.64 16.89
N PRO A 83 11.13 5.04 18.12
CA PRO A 83 11.72 6.35 18.42
C PRO A 83 13.21 6.46 18.03
N PHE A 84 13.92 5.32 17.91
CA PHE A 84 15.37 5.28 17.63
C PHE A 84 16.20 6.19 18.58
N ALA A 85 15.79 6.29 19.86
CA ALA A 85 16.45 7.10 20.84
C ALA A 85 17.87 6.57 21.18
N LYS A 86 18.86 7.45 21.20
CA LYS A 86 20.23 7.14 21.66
C LYS A 86 20.31 7.21 23.17
N LYS A 87 21.39 6.67 23.73
CA LYS A 87 21.64 6.73 25.16
C LYS A 87 21.64 8.18 25.66
N GLY A 88 20.79 8.47 26.65
CA GLY A 88 20.63 9.81 27.23
C GLY A 88 19.63 10.72 26.52
N GLU A 89 19.04 10.31 25.41
CA GLU A 89 17.99 11.05 24.71
C GLU A 89 16.60 10.73 25.28
N SER A 90 15.76 11.75 25.34
CA SER A 90 14.32 11.61 25.64
C SER A 90 13.53 11.80 24.36
N VAL A 91 12.55 10.94 24.13
CA VAL A 91 11.67 11.02 22.96
C VAL A 91 10.22 11.09 23.42
N VAL A 92 9.49 12.09 22.91
CA VAL A 92 8.04 12.17 23.07
C VAL A 92 7.41 11.45 21.89
N THR A 93 6.58 10.44 22.19
CA THR A 93 5.82 9.75 21.16
C THR A 93 4.62 10.59 20.71
N THR A 94 4.09 10.27 19.55
CA THR A 94 2.87 10.89 19.05
C THR A 94 1.66 10.50 19.90
N GLU A 95 0.68 11.38 19.97
CA GLU A 95 -0.58 11.15 20.68
C GLU A 95 -1.35 9.98 20.09
N CYS A 96 -1.86 9.14 20.99
CA CYS A 96 -2.77 8.06 20.66
C CYS A 96 -4.14 8.37 21.25
N PHE A 97 -5.19 8.10 20.48
CA PHE A 97 -6.56 8.40 20.87
C PHE A 97 -7.36 7.11 20.99
N VAL A 98 -8.18 7.06 22.03
CA VAL A 98 -9.16 5.99 22.25
C VAL A 98 -10.50 6.64 22.48
N SER A 99 -11.52 6.22 21.73
CA SER A 99 -12.88 6.69 21.93
C SER A 99 -13.90 5.60 21.67
N LEU A 100 -14.93 5.52 22.53
CA LEU A 100 -16.08 4.66 22.32
C LEU A 100 -17.16 5.49 21.62
N ASN A 101 -17.68 4.97 20.52
CA ASN A 101 -18.64 5.66 19.67
C ASN A 101 -19.82 4.74 19.37
N GLU A 102 -20.97 5.31 19.08
CA GLU A 102 -22.07 4.59 18.45
C GLU A 102 -21.77 4.35 16.96
N GLY A 103 -22.33 3.30 16.40
CA GLY A 103 -22.18 2.95 14.98
C GLY A 103 -21.14 1.87 14.71
N ASP A 104 -20.51 1.94 13.55
CA ASP A 104 -19.61 0.93 13.03
C ASP A 104 -18.22 1.48 12.68
N TRP A 105 -17.41 0.68 11.99
CA TRP A 105 -16.03 1.03 11.58
C TRP A 105 -15.95 2.32 10.73
N ARG A 106 -17.05 2.73 10.05
CA ARG A 106 -17.09 3.97 9.27
C ARG A 106 -16.92 5.19 10.16
N THR A 107 -17.46 5.14 11.39
CA THR A 107 -17.21 6.17 12.41
C THR A 107 -15.71 6.37 12.67
N GLY A 108 -14.93 5.29 12.76
CA GLY A 108 -13.47 5.38 12.89
C GLY A 108 -12.80 6.01 11.68
N SER A 109 -13.27 5.69 10.49
CA SER A 109 -12.80 6.30 9.24
C SER A 109 -13.08 7.81 9.20
N ASP A 110 -14.26 8.23 9.66
CA ASP A 110 -14.64 9.64 9.72
C ASP A 110 -13.82 10.43 10.73
N ILE A 111 -13.55 9.84 11.91
CA ILE A 111 -12.69 10.43 12.95
C ILE A 111 -11.29 10.67 12.39
N TYR A 112 -10.66 9.63 11.83
CA TYR A 112 -9.31 9.76 11.27
C TYR A 112 -9.27 10.67 10.05
N GLY A 113 -10.25 10.56 9.15
CA GLY A 113 -10.37 11.41 7.98
C GLY A 113 -10.55 12.88 8.34
N GLY A 114 -11.32 13.19 9.37
CA GLY A 114 -11.46 14.54 9.92
C GLY A 114 -10.14 15.10 10.45
N TYR A 115 -9.41 14.29 11.23
CA TYR A 115 -8.07 14.63 11.68
C TYR A 115 -7.11 14.87 10.51
N ALA A 116 -7.04 13.95 9.55
CA ALA A 116 -6.14 14.03 8.40
C ALA A 116 -6.36 15.30 7.58
N ARG A 117 -7.61 15.59 7.21
CA ARG A 117 -7.98 16.80 6.44
C ARG A 117 -7.59 18.09 7.17
N LYS A 118 -7.68 18.11 8.50
CA LYS A 118 -7.32 19.29 9.29
C LYS A 118 -5.81 19.49 9.41
N ASN A 119 -5.01 18.44 9.40
CA ASN A 119 -3.62 18.50 9.85
C ASN A 119 -2.58 18.27 8.76
N TRP A 120 -2.87 17.50 7.73
CA TRP A 120 -1.87 17.15 6.72
C TRP A 120 -2.41 16.76 5.35
N TYR A 121 -3.69 16.37 5.26
CA TYR A 121 -4.26 15.91 4.00
C TYR A 121 -5.05 17.01 3.32
N GLU A 122 -4.43 17.65 2.37
CA GLU A 122 -5.07 18.55 1.43
C GLU A 122 -5.10 17.85 0.05
N PRO A 123 -6.25 17.32 -0.37
CA PRO A 123 -6.30 16.63 -1.65
C PRO A 123 -6.06 17.63 -2.79
N PRO A 124 -5.09 17.33 -3.68
CA PRO A 124 -4.87 18.18 -4.84
C PRO A 124 -6.12 18.20 -5.73
N GLU A 125 -6.31 19.31 -6.46
CA GLU A 125 -7.34 19.34 -7.47
C GLU A 125 -7.09 18.24 -8.52
N LYS A 126 -8.10 17.41 -8.74
CA LYS A 126 -7.98 16.31 -9.71
C LYS A 126 -8.10 16.88 -11.11
N PRO A 127 -7.14 16.61 -12.02
CA PRO A 127 -7.31 16.91 -13.44
C PRO A 127 -8.60 16.30 -14.01
N ASP A 128 -9.18 16.94 -15.01
CA ASP A 128 -10.46 16.48 -15.57
C ASP A 128 -10.43 15.03 -16.08
N TRP A 129 -9.30 14.63 -16.65
CA TRP A 129 -9.13 13.24 -17.08
C TRP A 129 -9.19 12.23 -15.91
N VAL A 130 -8.78 12.62 -14.70
CA VAL A 130 -8.89 11.76 -13.49
C VAL A 130 -10.33 11.72 -13.00
N LYS A 131 -11.08 12.83 -13.12
CA LYS A 131 -12.50 12.88 -12.73
C LYS A 131 -13.35 11.94 -13.60
N ASN A 132 -12.97 11.81 -14.88
CA ASN A 132 -13.68 10.99 -15.88
C ASN A 132 -13.02 9.63 -16.12
N PHE A 133 -12.03 9.27 -15.32
CA PHE A 133 -11.26 8.03 -15.47
C PHE A 133 -12.11 6.80 -15.19
N THR A 134 -12.23 5.90 -16.15
CA THR A 134 -13.06 4.70 -16.06
C THR A 134 -12.28 3.46 -15.69
N GLY A 135 -11.00 3.36 -16.10
CA GLY A 135 -10.18 2.21 -15.76
C GLY A 135 -8.84 2.16 -16.48
N TRP A 136 -8.04 1.20 -16.09
CA TRP A 136 -6.72 0.97 -16.64
C TRP A 136 -6.46 -0.54 -16.85
N GLN A 137 -5.62 -0.82 -17.82
CA GLN A 137 -5.19 -2.17 -18.16
C GLN A 137 -3.74 -2.38 -17.68
N ARG A 138 -3.53 -3.38 -16.84
CA ARG A 138 -2.21 -3.79 -16.39
C ARG A 138 -1.54 -4.65 -17.45
N ILE A 139 -0.33 -4.28 -17.87
CA ILE A 139 0.47 -5.00 -18.86
C ILE A 139 1.85 -5.30 -18.28
N ILE A 140 2.29 -6.53 -18.36
CA ILE A 140 3.66 -6.93 -18.02
C ILE A 140 4.38 -7.23 -19.33
N LEU A 141 5.35 -6.39 -19.70
CA LEU A 141 6.13 -6.56 -20.92
C LEU A 141 7.15 -7.69 -20.76
N ARG A 142 7.98 -7.62 -19.75
CA ARG A 142 8.96 -8.65 -19.42
C ARG A 142 8.73 -9.15 -18.00
N HIS A 143 8.51 -10.45 -17.86
CA HIS A 143 8.25 -11.08 -16.58
C HIS A 143 9.52 -11.17 -15.71
N GLN A 144 9.35 -11.35 -14.40
CA GLN A 144 10.44 -11.43 -13.43
C GLN A 144 11.44 -12.57 -13.73
N PHE A 145 11.03 -13.62 -14.41
CA PHE A 145 11.89 -14.74 -14.79
C PHE A 145 12.53 -14.59 -16.17
N GLY A 146 12.21 -13.51 -16.90
CA GLY A 146 12.88 -13.12 -18.15
C GLY A 146 12.04 -13.27 -19.41
N GLU A 147 10.87 -13.90 -19.34
CA GLU A 147 9.98 -14.07 -20.48
C GLU A 147 9.47 -12.71 -20.97
N ILE A 148 9.59 -12.47 -22.28
CA ILE A 148 9.03 -11.31 -22.96
C ILE A 148 7.62 -11.67 -23.42
N ASN A 149 6.62 -11.03 -22.81
CA ASN A 149 5.22 -11.19 -23.20
C ASN A 149 4.85 -10.25 -24.35
N PHE A 150 5.36 -9.01 -24.30
CA PHE A 150 5.10 -7.97 -25.29
C PHE A 150 6.32 -7.07 -25.45
N LYS A 151 6.43 -6.41 -26.62
CA LYS A 151 7.39 -5.35 -26.86
C LYS A 151 6.72 -3.96 -26.78
N TYR A 152 7.50 -2.90 -26.83
CA TYR A 152 6.96 -1.54 -26.78
C TYR A 152 6.03 -1.24 -27.95
N GLU A 153 6.36 -1.76 -29.15
CA GLU A 153 5.53 -1.58 -30.35
C GLU A 153 4.13 -2.20 -30.25
N ASP A 154 3.90 -3.11 -29.28
CA ASP A 154 2.60 -3.71 -29.05
C ASP A 154 1.65 -2.79 -28.26
N LEU A 155 2.16 -1.81 -27.51
CA LEU A 155 1.36 -0.96 -26.61
C LEU A 155 0.17 -0.28 -27.30
N PRO A 156 0.31 0.32 -28.52
CA PRO A 156 -0.84 0.90 -29.22
C PRO A 156 -1.96 -0.10 -29.49
N ARG A 157 -1.62 -1.30 -29.97
CA ARG A 157 -2.60 -2.37 -30.25
C ARG A 157 -3.30 -2.84 -28.98
N ILE A 158 -2.54 -2.98 -27.89
CA ILE A 158 -3.10 -3.37 -26.58
C ILE A 158 -4.05 -2.29 -26.07
N TYR A 159 -3.69 -1.01 -26.22
CA TYR A 159 -4.56 0.10 -25.85
C TYR A 159 -5.86 0.11 -26.66
N GLU A 160 -5.79 -0.07 -27.98
CA GLU A 160 -6.99 -0.15 -28.84
C GLU A 160 -7.97 -1.25 -28.39
N ASN A 161 -7.43 -2.38 -27.97
CA ASN A 161 -8.27 -3.46 -27.43
C ASN A 161 -8.94 -3.05 -26.11
N GLY A 162 -8.18 -2.47 -25.17
CA GLY A 162 -8.72 -2.00 -23.88
C GLY A 162 -9.78 -0.90 -24.06
N LYS A 163 -9.54 0.03 -25.00
CA LYS A 163 -10.46 1.12 -25.31
C LYS A 163 -11.85 0.64 -25.73
N LYS A 164 -11.97 -0.49 -26.41
CA LYS A 164 -13.26 -1.10 -26.77
C LYS A 164 -14.13 -1.44 -25.56
N TYR A 165 -13.49 -1.62 -24.39
CA TYR A 165 -14.12 -1.93 -23.11
C TYR A 165 -14.13 -0.74 -22.15
N GLY A 166 -13.86 0.46 -22.65
CA GLY A 166 -13.89 1.70 -21.83
C GLY A 166 -12.65 1.93 -20.97
N LEU A 167 -11.51 1.27 -21.25
CA LEU A 167 -10.28 1.50 -20.51
C LEU A 167 -9.47 2.67 -21.10
N ASP A 168 -9.06 3.60 -20.25
CA ASP A 168 -8.45 4.87 -20.66
C ASP A 168 -6.93 4.86 -20.59
N MET A 169 -6.34 3.89 -19.86
CA MET A 169 -4.92 3.91 -19.56
C MET A 169 -4.29 2.53 -19.60
N LEU A 170 -3.02 2.49 -20.02
CA LEU A 170 -2.13 1.35 -19.79
C LEU A 170 -1.26 1.61 -18.57
N MET A 171 -1.20 0.66 -17.64
CA MET A 171 -0.22 0.58 -16.56
C MET A 171 0.81 -0.47 -16.93
N VAL A 172 2.04 -0.03 -17.29
CA VAL A 172 3.07 -0.88 -17.88
C VAL A 172 4.10 -1.30 -16.84
N PHE A 173 4.23 -2.60 -16.65
CA PHE A 173 5.18 -3.25 -15.74
C PHE A 173 6.29 -3.95 -16.55
N GLY A 174 7.46 -4.14 -15.92
CA GLY A 174 8.57 -4.85 -16.56
C GLY A 174 9.06 -4.19 -17.85
N TRP A 175 9.00 -2.84 -17.91
CA TRP A 175 9.40 -2.04 -19.06
C TRP A 175 10.89 -1.67 -19.06
N TRP A 176 11.62 -1.98 -17.98
CA TRP A 176 13.02 -1.64 -17.79
C TRP A 176 13.95 -2.87 -17.89
N LYS A 177 15.23 -2.66 -18.11
CA LYS A 177 16.28 -3.70 -18.25
C LYS A 177 16.30 -4.69 -17.08
N GLY A 178 15.96 -4.24 -15.88
CA GLY A 178 15.87 -5.07 -14.68
C GLY A 178 14.76 -6.09 -14.68
N ARG A 179 13.77 -6.01 -15.59
CA ARG A 179 12.57 -6.85 -15.63
C ARG A 179 11.61 -6.55 -14.47
N PHE A 180 10.39 -7.08 -14.54
CA PHE A 180 9.42 -6.95 -13.43
C PHE A 180 10.00 -7.55 -12.14
N ASP A 181 9.84 -6.83 -11.03
CA ASP A 181 10.32 -7.16 -9.69
C ASP A 181 11.84 -7.31 -9.50
N ASN A 182 12.67 -6.81 -10.41
CA ASN A 182 14.13 -6.83 -10.29
C ASN A 182 14.73 -5.47 -10.67
N GLY A 183 15.99 -5.24 -10.28
CA GLY A 183 16.81 -4.11 -10.70
C GLY A 183 16.43 -2.75 -10.10
N TYR A 184 15.60 -2.70 -9.06
CA TYR A 184 15.19 -1.45 -8.40
C TYR A 184 16.37 -0.73 -7.74
N PRO A 185 16.46 0.59 -7.82
CA PRO A 185 15.58 1.57 -8.48
C PRO A 185 16.07 2.01 -9.86
N VAL A 186 16.82 1.16 -10.58
CA VAL A 186 17.39 1.50 -11.90
C VAL A 186 16.34 1.25 -12.99
N TYR A 187 15.76 2.32 -13.52
CA TYR A 187 14.67 2.29 -14.50
C TYR A 187 15.12 2.81 -15.86
N GLU A 188 15.83 1.97 -16.60
CA GLU A 188 16.25 2.24 -17.97
C GLU A 188 15.43 1.40 -18.95
N PRO A 189 14.96 1.99 -20.09
CA PRO A 189 14.27 1.21 -21.11
C PRO A 189 15.07 0.01 -21.59
N ASP A 190 14.40 -1.12 -21.77
CA ASP A 190 15.02 -2.39 -22.16
C ASP A 190 15.24 -2.44 -23.68
N ASP A 191 16.47 -2.66 -24.09
CA ASP A 191 16.85 -2.74 -25.52
C ASP A 191 16.20 -3.95 -26.21
N GLU A 192 16.01 -5.06 -25.50
CA GLU A 192 15.32 -6.26 -26.03
C GLU A 192 13.82 -6.01 -26.28
N LEU A 193 13.23 -5.02 -25.61
CA LEU A 193 11.85 -4.61 -25.84
C LEU A 193 11.71 -3.53 -26.92
N GLY A 194 12.84 -3.00 -27.43
CA GLY A 194 12.88 -2.02 -28.51
C GLY A 194 13.66 -0.74 -28.17
N GLY A 195 14.19 -0.61 -26.95
CA GLY A 195 14.99 0.55 -26.53
C GLY A 195 14.17 1.83 -26.28
N PRO A 196 14.85 2.92 -25.87
CA PRO A 196 14.18 4.15 -25.43
C PRO A 196 13.37 4.83 -26.54
N GLU A 197 13.83 4.82 -27.77
CA GLU A 197 13.13 5.44 -28.92
C GLU A 197 11.79 4.74 -29.17
N LYS A 198 11.76 3.40 -29.20
CA LYS A 198 10.53 2.63 -29.40
C LYS A 198 9.54 2.78 -28.26
N LEU A 199 10.03 2.89 -27.01
CA LEU A 199 9.16 3.19 -25.88
C LEU A 199 8.51 4.56 -26.04
N ALA A 200 9.29 5.60 -26.40
CA ALA A 200 8.79 6.95 -26.61
C ALA A 200 7.76 7.01 -27.77
N GLU A 201 8.05 6.37 -28.89
CA GLU A 201 7.13 6.28 -30.05
C GLU A 201 5.81 5.61 -29.65
N ALA A 202 5.87 4.48 -28.93
CA ALA A 202 4.70 3.74 -28.52
C ALA A 202 3.82 4.55 -27.54
N ILE A 203 4.44 5.22 -26.55
CA ILE A 203 3.72 6.13 -25.63
C ILE A 203 3.06 7.26 -26.40
N ALA A 204 3.78 7.94 -27.27
CA ALA A 204 3.24 9.04 -28.10
C ALA A 204 2.06 8.57 -28.96
N LYS A 205 2.14 7.36 -29.52
CA LYS A 205 1.06 6.77 -30.29
C LYS A 205 -0.18 6.53 -29.46
N VAL A 206 -0.05 5.92 -28.27
CA VAL A 206 -1.18 5.73 -27.34
C VAL A 206 -1.80 7.06 -26.96
N GLN A 207 -0.99 8.08 -26.66
CA GLN A 207 -1.46 9.41 -26.32
C GLN A 207 -2.21 10.07 -27.49
N SER A 208 -1.72 9.93 -28.72
CA SER A 208 -2.42 10.46 -29.92
C SER A 208 -3.80 9.83 -30.15
N MET A 209 -4.04 8.64 -29.59
CA MET A 209 -5.33 7.94 -29.63
C MET A 209 -6.26 8.31 -28.47
N GLY A 210 -5.83 9.28 -27.63
CA GLY A 210 -6.56 9.74 -26.46
C GLY A 210 -6.30 8.92 -25.18
N GLY A 211 -5.39 7.94 -25.24
CA GLY A 211 -5.00 7.11 -24.11
C GLY A 211 -3.94 7.73 -23.21
N ARG A 212 -3.68 7.07 -22.12
CA ARG A 212 -2.60 7.40 -21.18
C ARG A 212 -1.72 6.19 -20.90
N VAL A 213 -0.47 6.44 -20.59
CA VAL A 213 0.49 5.39 -20.20
C VAL A 213 1.09 5.78 -18.86
N ALA A 214 1.02 4.89 -17.90
CA ALA A 214 1.74 4.97 -16.64
C ALA A 214 2.81 3.87 -16.61
N LEU A 215 4.03 4.25 -16.33
CA LEU A 215 5.13 3.32 -16.14
C LEU A 215 5.24 2.98 -14.65
N TYR A 216 5.11 1.69 -14.32
CA TYR A 216 5.25 1.23 -12.95
C TYR A 216 6.68 1.43 -12.44
N THR A 217 6.80 1.97 -11.25
CA THR A 217 8.05 2.05 -10.48
C THR A 217 7.80 1.62 -9.04
N ASN A 218 8.81 1.03 -8.40
CA ASN A 218 8.75 0.70 -6.97
C ASN A 218 9.54 1.74 -6.17
N GLY A 219 8.90 2.34 -5.17
CA GLY A 219 9.52 3.35 -4.31
C GLY A 219 9.98 2.82 -2.93
N GLN A 220 9.89 1.52 -2.68
CA GLN A 220 10.17 0.94 -1.37
C GLN A 220 11.30 -0.11 -1.39
N LEU A 221 11.49 -0.79 -2.51
CA LEU A 221 12.44 -1.89 -2.62
C LEU A 221 13.71 -1.45 -3.32
N ILE A 222 14.83 -2.02 -2.90
CA ILE A 222 16.13 -1.89 -3.54
C ILE A 222 16.62 -3.30 -3.83
N ASP A 223 16.99 -3.57 -5.08
CA ASP A 223 17.59 -4.84 -5.45
C ASP A 223 19.06 -4.85 -5.02
N VAL A 224 19.41 -5.80 -4.16
CA VAL A 224 20.76 -5.97 -3.59
C VAL A 224 21.84 -6.28 -4.64
N ASN A 225 21.44 -6.68 -5.84
CA ASN A 225 22.35 -6.97 -6.95
C ASN A 225 22.68 -5.74 -7.79
N THR A 226 22.12 -4.57 -7.49
CA THR A 226 22.40 -3.32 -8.21
C THR A 226 23.62 -2.59 -7.65
N ASP A 227 24.28 -1.80 -8.50
CA ASP A 227 25.36 -0.90 -8.06
C ASP A 227 24.80 0.17 -7.11
N TYR A 228 23.56 0.60 -7.32
CA TYR A 228 22.86 1.51 -6.42
C TYR A 228 22.85 0.99 -4.98
N TYR A 229 22.54 -0.30 -4.76
CA TYR A 229 22.57 -0.89 -3.42
C TYR A 229 23.97 -0.87 -2.82
N ARG A 230 25.00 -1.19 -3.61
CA ARG A 230 26.40 -1.23 -3.14
C ARG A 230 26.93 0.14 -2.75
N GLU A 231 26.53 1.19 -3.48
CA GLU A 231 27.01 2.56 -3.27
C GLU A 231 26.22 3.32 -2.21
N ILE A 232 24.91 3.15 -2.15
CA ILE A 232 23.98 3.97 -1.35
C ILE A 232 23.18 3.14 -0.36
N GLY A 233 22.68 1.99 -0.76
CA GLY A 233 21.74 1.20 0.03
C GLY A 233 22.37 0.45 1.21
N TYR A 234 23.68 0.26 1.21
CA TYR A 234 24.42 -0.47 2.25
C TYR A 234 24.96 0.45 3.36
N LYS A 235 24.86 1.75 3.21
CA LYS A 235 25.31 2.74 4.22
C LYS A 235 24.20 3.08 5.19
#